data_6b13b3bced1dab73758cbcd91d6abbcd
#
_entry.id   6b13b3bced1dab73758cbcd91d6abbcd
#
_cell.length_a   1.000
_cell.length_b   1.000
_cell.length_c   1.000
_cell.angle_alpha   90.00
_cell.angle_beta   90.00
_cell.angle_gamma   90.00
#
_symmetry.space_group_name_H-M   'P 1'
#
loop_
_entity.id
_entity.type
_entity.pdbx_description
1 polymer ?
#
loop_
_entity_poly.entity_id
_entity_poly.type
_entity_poly.pdbx_seq_one_letter_code
_entity_poly.pdbx_strand_id
1 'polypeptide(L)'
;MISLILAKKILSLFLVMALGIVLVRCGIVRSQDSKVLSMISLYLVMPCVIISSFQVEYQPEILNGLLLALATSALLHLVLIVVVGFLGKVLKLDGVEETSLIYSNAGNLIIPIVTAILGKDWVIYTSAFLSVQLFLLWSHAKMKLCGEKGIDLKKILTNINMIAIFAGVLLFLLRIQLPAPVQDAVDSISSMVGPMGMLILGMLIAEMDLKKLLSYHRLWWITLLRLVGIPLIGIVLLKYSSLAALVPEGRTILLVTLLAICTPSASTLTQMAQVYGKDADYASAINVVTTLLCIVTMPLMVALYQM
;
A
#
# COMPACT_ATOMS: atom_id res chain seq x y z
N MET A 1 14.12 18.70 0.29
CA MET A 1 14.12 18.38 -1.16
C MET A 1 13.18 17.20 -1.46
N ILE A 2 13.29 16.04 -0.80
CA ILE A 2 12.47 14.84 -1.02
C ILE A 2 10.96 15.14 -0.87
N SER A 3 10.54 15.87 0.18
CA SER A 3 9.13 16.20 0.40
C SER A 3 8.48 17.00 -0.75
N LEU A 4 9.24 17.86 -1.43
CA LEU A 4 8.74 18.61 -2.58
C LEU A 4 8.60 17.72 -3.82
N ILE A 5 9.55 16.82 -4.06
CA ILE A 5 9.49 15.84 -5.15
C ILE A 5 8.29 14.91 -4.92
N LEU A 6 8.11 14.46 -3.67
CA LEU A 6 6.98 13.66 -3.23
C LEU A 6 5.65 14.38 -3.52
N ALA A 7 5.51 15.63 -3.10
CA ALA A 7 4.30 16.41 -3.35
C ALA A 7 3.98 16.56 -4.85
N LYS A 8 5.00 16.86 -5.68
CA LYS A 8 4.83 16.92 -7.15
C LYS A 8 4.38 15.59 -7.74
N LYS A 9 4.97 14.47 -7.30
CA LYS A 9 4.59 13.14 -7.80
C LYS A 9 3.19 12.76 -7.39
N ILE A 10 2.82 13.00 -6.13
CA ILE A 10 1.46 12.77 -5.65
C ILE A 10 0.47 13.63 -6.44
N LEU A 11 0.75 14.92 -6.66
CA LEU A 11 -0.09 15.79 -7.48
C LEU A 11 -0.27 15.24 -8.90
N SER A 12 0.80 14.76 -9.54
CA SER A 12 0.72 14.12 -10.86
C SER A 12 -0.24 12.91 -10.86
N LEU A 13 -0.16 12.06 -9.83
CA LEU A 13 -1.07 10.92 -9.67
C LEU A 13 -2.53 11.37 -9.47
N PHE A 14 -2.76 12.47 -8.74
CA PHE A 14 -4.09 13.05 -8.57
C PHE A 14 -4.67 13.63 -9.85
N LEU A 15 -3.85 14.15 -10.75
CA LEU A 15 -4.32 14.55 -12.08
C LEU A 15 -4.84 13.36 -12.87
N VAL A 16 -4.17 12.20 -12.80
CA VAL A 16 -4.68 10.96 -13.41
C VAL A 16 -5.99 10.51 -12.75
N MET A 17 -6.10 10.63 -11.41
CA MET A 17 -7.36 10.36 -10.70
C MET A 17 -8.49 11.30 -11.18
N ALA A 18 -8.21 12.59 -11.38
CA ALA A 18 -9.19 13.53 -11.92
C ALA A 18 -9.66 13.14 -13.32
N LEU A 19 -8.78 12.60 -14.19
CA LEU A 19 -9.19 12.06 -15.49
C LEU A 19 -10.18 10.90 -15.33
N GLY A 20 -9.99 10.03 -14.34
CA GLY A 20 -10.96 8.96 -14.02
C GLY A 20 -12.34 9.50 -13.65
N ILE A 21 -12.40 10.58 -12.86
CA ILE A 21 -13.65 11.26 -12.52
C ILE A 21 -14.30 11.82 -13.79
N VAL A 22 -13.53 12.51 -14.63
CA VAL A 22 -14.02 13.12 -15.88
C VAL A 22 -14.59 12.05 -16.82
N LEU A 23 -13.91 10.93 -17.02
CA LEU A 23 -14.39 9.85 -17.90
C LEU A 23 -15.77 9.33 -17.49
N VAL A 24 -16.00 9.15 -16.18
CA VAL A 24 -17.31 8.70 -15.67
C VAL A 24 -18.35 9.83 -15.77
N ARG A 25 -18.01 11.05 -15.39
CA ARG A 25 -18.94 12.20 -15.45
C ARG A 25 -19.37 12.56 -16.87
N CYS A 26 -18.50 12.34 -17.87
CA CYS A 26 -18.81 12.49 -19.28
C CYS A 26 -19.59 11.30 -19.85
N GLY A 27 -19.86 10.24 -19.09
CA GLY A 27 -20.57 9.04 -19.53
C GLY A 27 -19.81 8.15 -20.52
N ILE A 28 -18.50 8.35 -20.67
CA ILE A 28 -17.64 7.55 -21.56
C ILE A 28 -17.48 6.14 -20.99
N VAL A 29 -17.33 6.02 -19.67
CA VAL A 29 -17.25 4.77 -18.91
C VAL A 29 -18.14 4.87 -17.67
N ARG A 30 -18.49 3.74 -17.07
CA ARG A 30 -19.25 3.67 -15.81
C ARG A 30 -18.30 3.37 -14.66
N SER A 31 -18.62 3.80 -13.44
CA SER A 31 -17.84 3.47 -12.25
C SER A 31 -17.67 1.94 -12.09
N GLN A 32 -18.68 1.15 -12.46
CA GLN A 32 -18.64 -0.32 -12.42
C GLN A 32 -17.54 -0.93 -13.32
N ASP A 33 -17.16 -0.26 -14.42
CA ASP A 33 -16.10 -0.72 -15.32
C ASP A 33 -14.72 -0.69 -14.65
N SER A 34 -14.59 0.06 -13.56
CA SER A 34 -13.39 0.05 -12.69
C SER A 34 -13.07 -1.35 -12.16
N LYS A 35 -14.06 -2.24 -12.06
CA LYS A 35 -13.86 -3.63 -11.62
C LYS A 35 -12.94 -4.40 -12.58
N VAL A 36 -13.08 -4.21 -13.89
CA VAL A 36 -12.22 -4.86 -14.90
C VAL A 36 -10.80 -4.35 -14.77
N LEU A 37 -10.62 -3.03 -14.65
CA LEU A 37 -9.30 -2.43 -14.44
C LEU A 37 -8.67 -2.91 -13.13
N SER A 38 -9.45 -3.04 -12.07
CA SER A 38 -9.00 -3.57 -10.77
C SER A 38 -8.51 -5.02 -10.89
N MET A 39 -9.19 -5.86 -11.67
CA MET A 39 -8.78 -7.24 -11.92
C MET A 39 -7.47 -7.28 -12.71
N ILE A 40 -7.32 -6.48 -13.77
CA ILE A 40 -6.07 -6.37 -14.54
C ILE A 40 -4.94 -5.89 -13.63
N SER A 41 -5.20 -4.86 -12.82
CA SER A 41 -4.22 -4.35 -11.85
C SER A 41 -3.76 -5.45 -10.88
N LEU A 42 -4.70 -6.20 -10.29
CA LEU A 42 -4.42 -7.19 -9.25
C LEU A 42 -3.73 -8.45 -9.80
N TYR A 43 -4.18 -8.95 -10.97
CA TYR A 43 -3.75 -10.25 -11.49
C TYR A 43 -2.65 -10.18 -12.55
N LEU A 44 -2.38 -8.99 -13.10
CA LEU A 44 -1.36 -8.81 -14.13
C LEU A 44 -0.33 -7.75 -13.70
N VAL A 45 -0.77 -6.52 -13.42
CA VAL A 45 0.17 -5.41 -13.18
C VAL A 45 0.96 -5.62 -11.90
N MET A 46 0.30 -5.95 -10.80
CA MET A 46 0.96 -6.17 -9.50
C MET A 46 1.97 -7.32 -9.51
N PRO A 47 1.68 -8.53 -10.04
CA PRO A 47 2.68 -9.57 -10.19
C PRO A 47 3.90 -9.13 -11.02
N CYS A 48 3.69 -8.41 -12.12
CA CYS A 48 4.78 -7.87 -12.94
C CYS A 48 5.64 -6.87 -12.16
N VAL A 49 5.02 -5.96 -11.40
CA VAL A 49 5.75 -5.01 -10.53
C VAL A 49 6.62 -5.76 -9.52
N ILE A 50 6.06 -6.77 -8.88
CA ILE A 50 6.76 -7.56 -7.87
C ILE A 50 7.96 -8.27 -8.51
N ILE A 51 7.76 -9.01 -9.60
CA ILE A 51 8.84 -9.71 -10.30
C ILE A 51 9.91 -8.72 -10.77
N SER A 52 9.51 -7.60 -11.40
CA SER A 52 10.43 -6.55 -11.87
C SER A 52 11.27 -5.98 -10.73
N SER A 53 10.71 -5.83 -9.52
CA SER A 53 11.45 -5.29 -8.38
C SER A 53 12.59 -6.18 -7.89
N PHE A 54 12.52 -7.50 -8.16
CA PHE A 54 13.56 -8.44 -7.83
C PHE A 54 14.59 -8.63 -8.95
N GLN A 55 14.43 -7.97 -10.10
CA GLN A 55 15.39 -8.02 -11.22
C GLN A 55 16.52 -6.99 -11.03
N VAL A 56 17.05 -6.90 -9.82
CA VAL A 56 18.26 -6.14 -9.48
C VAL A 56 19.44 -7.09 -9.38
N GLU A 57 20.65 -6.57 -9.61
CA GLU A 57 21.86 -7.35 -9.46
C GLU A 57 22.02 -7.83 -8.01
N TYR A 58 22.31 -9.11 -7.83
CA TYR A 58 22.52 -9.68 -6.49
C TYR A 58 23.78 -9.08 -5.85
N GLN A 59 23.60 -8.44 -4.72
CA GLN A 59 24.66 -7.96 -3.83
C GLN A 59 24.29 -8.35 -2.39
N PRO A 60 25.28 -8.78 -1.55
CA PRO A 60 25.02 -9.12 -0.14
C PRO A 60 24.36 -7.96 0.62
N GLU A 61 24.72 -6.70 0.28
CA GLU A 61 24.17 -5.49 0.88
C GLU A 61 22.67 -5.35 0.58
N ILE A 62 22.24 -5.67 -0.64
CA ILE A 62 20.83 -5.68 -1.03
C ILE A 62 20.07 -6.76 -0.27
N LEU A 63 20.64 -7.97 -0.12
CA LEU A 63 20.03 -9.04 0.66
C LEU A 63 19.87 -8.63 2.14
N ASN A 64 20.91 -8.08 2.75
CA ASN A 64 20.86 -7.59 4.13
C ASN A 64 19.84 -6.47 4.30
N GLY A 65 19.77 -5.55 3.32
CA GLY A 65 18.75 -4.51 3.28
C GLY A 65 17.33 -5.07 3.14
N LEU A 66 17.13 -6.11 2.32
CA LEU A 66 15.86 -6.80 2.16
C LEU A 66 15.41 -7.47 3.47
N LEU A 67 16.34 -8.10 4.19
CA LEU A 67 16.09 -8.69 5.50
C LEU A 67 15.71 -7.63 6.53
N LEU A 68 16.42 -6.47 6.53
CA LEU A 68 16.06 -5.33 7.38
C LEU A 68 14.66 -4.81 7.04
N ALA A 69 14.32 -4.65 5.76
CA ALA A 69 13.00 -4.20 5.32
C ALA A 69 11.89 -5.17 5.75
N LEU A 70 12.12 -6.50 5.64
CA LEU A 70 11.19 -7.52 6.11
C LEU A 70 11.00 -7.46 7.63
N ALA A 71 12.10 -7.42 8.37
CA ALA A 71 12.07 -7.39 9.85
C ALA A 71 11.38 -6.12 10.36
N THR A 72 11.71 -4.96 9.80
CA THR A 72 11.10 -3.68 10.21
C THR A 72 9.63 -3.60 9.82
N SER A 73 9.25 -4.15 8.67
CA SER A 73 7.84 -4.24 8.25
C SER A 73 7.04 -5.16 9.18
N ALA A 74 7.59 -6.32 9.53
CA ALA A 74 6.95 -7.25 10.47
C ALA A 74 6.80 -6.62 11.87
N LEU A 75 7.87 -6.00 12.39
CA LEU A 75 7.85 -5.31 13.68
C LEU A 75 6.80 -4.19 13.69
N LEU A 76 6.78 -3.36 12.64
CA LEU A 76 5.83 -2.26 12.52
C LEU A 76 4.38 -2.76 12.50
N HIS A 77 4.08 -3.77 11.68
CA HIS A 77 2.72 -4.34 11.66
C HIS A 77 2.33 -4.98 13.00
N LEU A 78 3.27 -5.65 13.68
CA LEU A 78 3.01 -6.22 15.01
C LEU A 78 2.67 -5.11 16.02
N VAL A 79 3.45 -4.03 16.05
CA VAL A 79 3.18 -2.87 16.91
C VAL A 79 1.82 -2.28 16.59
N LEU A 80 1.49 -2.10 15.29
CA LEU A 80 0.20 -1.55 14.88
C LEU A 80 -0.97 -2.47 15.27
N ILE A 81 -0.85 -3.78 15.12
CA ILE A 81 -1.87 -4.75 15.52
C ILE A 81 -2.14 -4.64 17.04
N VAL A 82 -1.08 -4.51 17.85
CA VAL A 82 -1.22 -4.38 19.30
C VAL A 82 -1.82 -3.04 19.67
N VAL A 83 -1.28 -1.93 19.14
CA VAL A 83 -1.75 -0.57 19.46
C VAL A 83 -3.18 -0.35 18.99
N VAL A 84 -3.49 -0.69 17.72
CA VAL A 84 -4.84 -0.53 17.18
C VAL A 84 -5.82 -1.49 17.85
N GLY A 85 -5.39 -2.71 18.19
CA GLY A 85 -6.22 -3.64 18.95
C GLY A 85 -6.55 -3.13 20.36
N PHE A 86 -5.64 -2.42 21.03
CA PHE A 86 -5.90 -1.72 22.28
C PHE A 86 -6.85 -0.53 22.07
N LEU A 87 -6.56 0.33 21.06
CA LEU A 87 -7.45 1.45 20.70
C LEU A 87 -8.84 0.95 20.31
N GLY A 88 -8.93 -0.19 19.62
CA GLY A 88 -10.18 -0.82 19.22
C GLY A 88 -11.08 -1.14 20.42
N LYS A 89 -10.50 -1.63 21.52
CA LYS A 89 -11.24 -1.89 22.76
C LYS A 89 -11.69 -0.60 23.45
N VAL A 90 -10.81 0.41 23.52
CA VAL A 90 -11.10 1.69 24.21
C VAL A 90 -12.11 2.53 23.43
N LEU A 91 -11.92 2.66 22.10
CA LEU A 91 -12.75 3.47 21.22
C LEU A 91 -13.92 2.69 20.61
N LYS A 92 -14.05 1.40 20.93
CA LYS A 92 -15.06 0.48 20.37
C LYS A 92 -15.05 0.52 18.83
N LEU A 93 -13.87 0.33 18.24
CA LEU A 93 -13.72 0.29 16.80
C LEU A 93 -14.30 -1.02 16.26
N ASP A 94 -14.92 -0.95 15.09
CA ASP A 94 -15.34 -2.14 14.37
C ASP A 94 -14.18 -2.75 13.52
N GLY A 95 -14.44 -3.89 12.89
CA GLY A 95 -13.42 -4.59 12.10
C GLY A 95 -12.96 -3.80 10.87
N VAL A 96 -13.83 -2.97 10.28
CA VAL A 96 -13.49 -2.10 9.14
C VAL A 96 -12.55 -0.99 9.60
N GLU A 97 -12.86 -0.34 10.72
CA GLU A 97 -12.06 0.74 11.30
C GLU A 97 -10.68 0.25 11.73
N GLU A 98 -10.62 -0.86 12.51
CA GLU A 98 -9.34 -1.42 12.96
C GLU A 98 -8.44 -1.81 11.78
N THR A 99 -8.98 -2.52 10.78
CA THR A 99 -8.19 -2.93 9.63
C THR A 99 -7.79 -1.77 8.75
N SER A 100 -8.63 -0.74 8.61
CA SER A 100 -8.31 0.49 7.88
C SER A 100 -7.19 1.30 8.54
N LEU A 101 -7.03 1.23 9.87
CA LEU A 101 -5.90 1.84 10.57
C LEU A 101 -4.60 1.06 10.37
N ILE A 102 -4.63 -0.28 10.32
CA ILE A 102 -3.42 -1.11 10.25
C ILE A 102 -2.91 -1.20 8.81
N TYR A 103 -3.78 -1.50 7.84
CA TYR A 103 -3.37 -1.86 6.48
C TYR A 103 -3.40 -0.69 5.52
N SER A 104 -2.30 -0.53 4.79
CA SER A 104 -2.04 0.60 3.90
C SER A 104 -2.26 0.26 2.44
N ASN A 105 -2.55 1.28 1.61
CA ASN A 105 -2.62 1.14 0.16
C ASN A 105 -1.22 1.20 -0.49
N ALA A 106 -0.27 0.49 0.12
CA ALA A 106 1.12 0.51 -0.29
C ALA A 106 1.31 0.00 -1.73
N GLY A 107 0.56 -1.02 -2.16
CA GLY A 107 0.70 -1.59 -3.50
C GLY A 107 0.52 -0.57 -4.63
N ASN A 108 -0.52 0.24 -4.54
CA ASN A 108 -0.87 1.16 -5.63
C ASN A 108 -0.12 2.50 -5.57
N LEU A 109 0.25 2.96 -4.37
CA LEU A 109 0.78 4.32 -4.19
C LEU A 109 2.29 4.36 -3.96
N ILE A 110 2.83 3.45 -3.15
CA ILE A 110 4.24 3.55 -2.74
C ILE A 110 5.21 3.22 -3.87
N ILE A 111 4.89 2.24 -4.73
CA ILE A 111 5.78 1.84 -5.81
C ILE A 111 6.09 3.00 -6.75
N PRO A 112 5.09 3.71 -7.33
CA PRO A 112 5.39 4.86 -8.18
C PRO A 112 6.07 6.01 -7.43
N ILE A 113 5.84 6.14 -6.12
CA ILE A 113 6.49 7.16 -5.29
C ILE A 113 7.96 6.81 -5.07
N VAL A 114 8.26 5.59 -4.63
CA VAL A 114 9.64 5.13 -4.40
C VAL A 114 10.44 5.18 -5.69
N THR A 115 9.88 4.71 -6.80
CA THR A 115 10.52 4.79 -8.12
C THR A 115 10.88 6.24 -8.50
N ALA A 116 9.99 7.18 -8.21
CA ALA A 116 10.20 8.59 -8.58
C ALA A 116 11.20 9.32 -7.67
N ILE A 117 11.31 8.94 -6.39
CA ILE A 117 12.13 9.64 -5.39
C ILE A 117 13.51 9.00 -5.26
N LEU A 118 13.56 7.68 -5.24
CA LEU A 118 14.76 6.90 -4.93
C LEU A 118 15.29 6.13 -6.14
N GLY A 119 14.45 5.84 -7.13
CA GLY A 119 14.79 5.01 -8.28
C GLY A 119 14.18 3.61 -8.21
N LYS A 120 14.26 2.89 -9.35
CA LYS A 120 13.63 1.57 -9.54
C LYS A 120 14.22 0.51 -8.60
N ASP A 121 15.52 0.55 -8.34
CA ASP A 121 16.22 -0.45 -7.52
C ASP A 121 15.74 -0.48 -6.07
N TRP A 122 15.18 0.62 -5.58
CA TRP A 122 14.63 0.72 -4.22
C TRP A 122 13.26 0.06 -4.06
N VAL A 123 12.59 -0.30 -5.16
CA VAL A 123 11.27 -0.95 -5.12
C VAL A 123 11.33 -2.34 -4.50
N ILE A 124 12.50 -3.00 -4.51
CA ILE A 124 12.70 -4.30 -3.84
C ILE A 124 12.36 -4.24 -2.34
N TYR A 125 12.70 -3.15 -1.66
CA TYR A 125 12.39 -2.95 -0.24
C TYR A 125 10.89 -2.69 -0.01
N THR A 126 10.22 -2.08 -0.99
CA THR A 126 8.76 -1.97 -0.99
C THR A 126 8.09 -3.35 -1.09
N SER A 127 8.65 -4.24 -1.91
CA SER A 127 8.15 -5.61 -2.04
C SER A 127 8.28 -6.41 -0.75
N ALA A 128 9.32 -6.15 0.06
CA ALA A 128 9.42 -6.72 1.41
C ALA A 128 8.26 -6.29 2.31
N PHE A 129 7.91 -4.99 2.31
CA PHE A 129 6.75 -4.48 3.07
C PHE A 129 5.45 -5.11 2.58
N LEU A 130 5.25 -5.17 1.27
CA LEU A 130 4.06 -5.77 0.66
C LEU A 130 3.92 -7.25 1.01
N SER A 131 5.02 -8.01 1.08
CA SER A 131 5.02 -9.42 1.46
C SER A 131 4.42 -9.63 2.85
N VAL A 132 4.91 -8.87 3.83
CA VAL A 132 4.40 -8.92 5.21
C VAL A 132 2.93 -8.48 5.25
N GLN A 133 2.61 -7.35 4.60
CA GLN A 133 1.25 -6.82 4.59
C GLN A 133 0.26 -7.79 3.95
N LEU A 134 0.59 -8.40 2.79
CA LEU A 134 -0.29 -9.35 2.11
C LEU A 134 -0.56 -10.59 2.98
N PHE A 135 0.48 -11.14 3.62
CA PHE A 135 0.31 -12.25 4.56
C PHE A 135 -0.67 -11.89 5.67
N LEU A 136 -0.49 -10.74 6.30
CA LEU A 136 -1.33 -10.27 7.40
C LEU A 136 -2.75 -9.88 6.93
N LEU A 137 -2.88 -9.37 5.71
CA LEU A 137 -4.17 -9.01 5.12
C LEU A 137 -5.07 -10.23 4.97
N TRP A 138 -4.51 -11.35 4.47
CA TRP A 138 -5.25 -12.60 4.28
C TRP A 138 -5.35 -13.48 5.53
N SER A 139 -4.64 -13.11 6.60
CA SER A 139 -4.76 -13.76 7.92
C SER A 139 -5.50 -12.87 8.92
N HIS A 140 -4.83 -11.90 9.51
CA HIS A 140 -5.36 -11.05 10.58
C HIS A 140 -6.51 -10.14 10.11
N ALA A 141 -6.40 -9.44 8.96
CA ALA A 141 -7.46 -8.55 8.50
C ALA A 141 -8.73 -9.35 8.17
N LYS A 142 -8.57 -10.51 7.51
CA LYS A 142 -9.70 -11.40 7.23
C LYS A 142 -10.39 -11.84 8.52
N MET A 143 -9.64 -12.27 9.55
CA MET A 143 -10.24 -12.65 10.84
C MET A 143 -11.01 -11.50 11.48
N LYS A 144 -10.47 -10.29 11.45
CA LYS A 144 -11.10 -9.10 12.04
C LYS A 144 -12.37 -8.67 11.29
N LEU A 145 -12.33 -8.70 9.95
CA LEU A 145 -13.48 -8.34 9.12
C LEU A 145 -14.58 -9.39 9.14
N CYS A 146 -14.23 -10.66 9.05
CA CYS A 146 -15.23 -11.73 8.88
C CYS A 146 -15.71 -12.32 10.19
N GLY A 147 -14.93 -12.16 11.27
CA GLY A 147 -15.15 -12.90 12.52
C GLY A 147 -14.81 -14.39 12.41
N GLU A 148 -14.25 -14.82 11.29
CA GLU A 148 -13.83 -16.22 11.07
C GLU A 148 -12.55 -16.51 11.87
N LYS A 149 -12.55 -17.58 12.62
CA LYS A 149 -11.35 -18.06 13.32
C LYS A 149 -10.58 -19.00 12.38
N GLY A 150 -9.38 -18.62 12.02
CA GLY A 150 -8.46 -19.49 11.27
C GLY A 150 -7.69 -18.78 10.16
N ILE A 151 -6.47 -19.23 9.93
CA ILE A 151 -5.60 -18.76 8.84
C ILE A 151 -5.82 -19.69 7.65
N ASP A 152 -6.26 -19.13 6.53
CA ASP A 152 -6.39 -19.87 5.28
C ASP A 152 -5.06 -19.84 4.51
N LEU A 153 -4.12 -20.68 4.98
CA LEU A 153 -2.79 -20.80 4.36
C LEU A 153 -2.86 -21.11 2.86
N LYS A 154 -3.84 -21.91 2.44
CA LYS A 154 -4.01 -22.23 1.02
C LYS A 154 -4.30 -20.96 0.21
N LYS A 155 -5.23 -20.11 0.66
CA LYS A 155 -5.54 -18.83 0.00
C LYS A 155 -4.34 -17.87 -0.02
N ILE A 156 -3.55 -17.84 1.05
CA ILE A 156 -2.35 -16.99 1.11
C ILE A 156 -1.33 -17.48 0.08
N LEU A 157 -0.98 -18.77 0.11
CA LEU A 157 0.05 -19.34 -0.76
C LEU A 157 -0.36 -19.40 -2.24
N THR A 158 -1.66 -19.51 -2.54
CA THR A 158 -2.19 -19.47 -3.91
C THR A 158 -2.51 -18.06 -4.40
N ASN A 159 -2.30 -17.04 -3.59
CA ASN A 159 -2.45 -15.65 -4.04
C ASN A 159 -1.39 -15.33 -5.08
N ILE A 160 -1.80 -14.80 -6.24
CA ILE A 160 -0.91 -14.54 -7.38
C ILE A 160 0.26 -13.60 -7.00
N ASN A 161 0.03 -12.62 -6.13
CA ASN A 161 1.07 -11.70 -5.68
C ASN A 161 2.06 -12.39 -4.73
N MET A 162 1.60 -13.33 -3.88
CA MET A 162 2.47 -14.14 -3.06
C MET A 162 3.33 -15.08 -3.93
N ILE A 163 2.74 -15.68 -4.96
CA ILE A 163 3.48 -16.50 -5.94
C ILE A 163 4.54 -15.64 -6.63
N ALA A 164 4.19 -14.41 -7.06
CA ALA A 164 5.13 -13.47 -7.67
C ALA A 164 6.27 -13.08 -6.72
N ILE A 165 5.99 -12.90 -5.41
CA ILE A 165 7.01 -12.63 -4.39
C ILE A 165 7.96 -13.82 -4.26
N PHE A 166 7.44 -15.04 -4.13
CA PHE A 166 8.28 -16.24 -4.04
C PHE A 166 9.11 -16.45 -5.30
N ALA A 167 8.52 -16.28 -6.48
CA ALA A 167 9.24 -16.36 -7.75
C ALA A 167 10.32 -15.26 -7.86
N GLY A 168 10.01 -14.03 -7.51
CA GLY A 168 10.95 -12.91 -7.51
C GLY A 168 12.13 -13.13 -6.57
N VAL A 169 11.86 -13.55 -5.33
CA VAL A 169 12.90 -13.90 -4.34
C VAL A 169 13.78 -15.03 -4.86
N LEU A 170 13.18 -16.07 -5.45
CA LEU A 170 13.92 -17.19 -6.00
C LEU A 170 14.85 -16.76 -7.16
N LEU A 171 14.33 -15.96 -8.09
CA LEU A 171 15.11 -15.40 -9.21
C LEU A 171 16.29 -14.58 -8.69
N PHE A 172 16.05 -13.71 -7.70
CA PHE A 172 17.07 -12.86 -7.08
C PHE A 172 18.17 -13.70 -6.39
N LEU A 173 17.78 -14.69 -5.57
CA LEU A 173 18.75 -15.55 -4.85
C LEU A 173 19.54 -16.46 -5.81
N LEU A 174 18.92 -16.96 -6.85
CA LEU A 174 19.57 -17.75 -7.89
C LEU A 174 20.34 -16.91 -8.91
N ARG A 175 20.28 -15.56 -8.79
CA ARG A 175 20.91 -14.60 -9.71
C ARG A 175 20.46 -14.77 -11.16
N ILE A 176 19.20 -15.15 -11.36
CA ILE A 176 18.61 -15.35 -12.68
C ILE A 176 17.97 -14.03 -13.12
N GLN A 177 18.50 -13.46 -14.21
CA GLN A 177 17.92 -12.30 -14.89
C GLN A 177 16.96 -12.76 -15.98
N LEU A 178 15.85 -12.06 -16.14
CA LEU A 178 14.91 -12.35 -17.23
C LEU A 178 15.55 -11.98 -18.57
N PRO A 179 15.27 -12.74 -19.65
CA PRO A 179 15.67 -12.35 -20.99
C PRO A 179 15.13 -10.95 -21.34
N ALA A 180 15.94 -10.14 -22.06
CA ALA A 180 15.60 -8.74 -22.34
C ALA A 180 14.18 -8.52 -22.87
N PRO A 181 13.64 -9.27 -23.86
CA PRO A 181 12.27 -9.05 -24.33
C PRO A 181 11.20 -9.31 -23.25
N VAL A 182 11.47 -10.27 -22.34
CA VAL A 182 10.54 -10.58 -21.21
C VAL A 182 10.61 -9.48 -20.16
N GLN A 183 11.83 -9.01 -19.84
CA GLN A 183 12.04 -7.91 -18.91
C GLN A 183 11.36 -6.62 -19.39
N ASP A 184 11.53 -6.27 -20.69
CA ASP A 184 10.90 -5.09 -21.30
C ASP A 184 9.36 -5.16 -21.22
N ALA A 185 8.78 -6.33 -21.47
CA ALA A 185 7.34 -6.55 -21.36
C ALA A 185 6.85 -6.41 -19.90
N VAL A 186 7.57 -7.03 -18.95
CA VAL A 186 7.27 -6.94 -17.51
C VAL A 186 7.38 -5.50 -17.03
N ASP A 187 8.40 -4.76 -17.45
CA ASP A 187 8.60 -3.36 -17.06
C ASP A 187 7.53 -2.43 -17.65
N SER A 188 7.13 -2.66 -18.90
CA SER A 188 6.05 -1.91 -19.54
C SER A 188 4.73 -2.07 -18.78
N ILE A 189 4.38 -3.30 -18.41
CA ILE A 189 3.19 -3.59 -17.61
C ILE A 189 3.33 -3.00 -16.20
N SER A 190 4.49 -3.13 -15.57
CA SER A 190 4.75 -2.60 -14.22
C SER A 190 4.56 -1.09 -14.13
N SER A 191 4.92 -0.36 -15.19
CA SER A 191 4.77 1.11 -15.24
C SER A 191 3.32 1.58 -15.13
N MET A 192 2.35 0.71 -15.40
CA MET A 192 0.92 1.02 -15.33
C MET A 192 0.38 1.09 -13.89
N VAL A 193 1.10 0.58 -12.89
CA VAL A 193 0.56 0.43 -11.52
C VAL A 193 0.03 1.74 -10.93
N GLY A 194 0.80 2.82 -11.01
CA GLY A 194 0.41 4.12 -10.49
C GLY A 194 -0.76 4.75 -11.24
N PRO A 195 -0.65 4.95 -12.56
CA PRO A 195 -1.72 5.50 -13.37
C PRO A 195 -3.02 4.70 -13.28
N MET A 196 -2.95 3.38 -13.37
CA MET A 196 -4.14 2.51 -13.31
C MET A 196 -4.82 2.58 -11.94
N GLY A 197 -4.05 2.53 -10.85
CA GLY A 197 -4.60 2.65 -9.50
C GLY A 197 -5.33 3.98 -9.27
N MET A 198 -4.79 5.08 -9.78
CA MET A 198 -5.41 6.40 -9.68
C MET A 198 -6.63 6.56 -10.58
N LEU A 199 -6.58 6.01 -11.78
CA LEU A 199 -7.74 5.99 -12.68
C LEU A 199 -8.92 5.24 -12.06
N ILE A 200 -8.68 4.04 -11.54
CA ILE A 200 -9.68 3.23 -10.84
C ILE A 200 -10.29 4.03 -9.68
N LEU A 201 -9.45 4.66 -8.86
CA LEU A 201 -9.92 5.44 -7.72
C LEU A 201 -10.77 6.64 -8.17
N GLY A 202 -10.36 7.34 -9.24
CA GLY A 202 -11.12 8.43 -9.83
C GLY A 202 -12.51 7.97 -10.32
N MET A 203 -12.58 6.82 -10.98
CA MET A 203 -13.85 6.24 -11.43
C MET A 203 -14.79 5.92 -10.26
N LEU A 204 -14.26 5.40 -9.16
CA LEU A 204 -15.05 5.09 -7.95
C LEU A 204 -15.55 6.37 -7.26
N ILE A 205 -14.71 7.41 -7.16
CA ILE A 205 -15.09 8.69 -6.55
C ILE A 205 -16.19 9.40 -7.33
N ALA A 206 -16.22 9.25 -8.66
CA ALA A 206 -17.14 9.96 -9.54
C ALA A 206 -18.62 9.76 -9.20
N GLU A 207 -19.00 8.59 -8.71
CA GLU A 207 -20.37 8.22 -8.32
C GLU A 207 -20.61 8.26 -6.81
N MET A 208 -19.60 8.62 -6.01
CA MET A 208 -19.72 8.65 -4.56
C MET A 208 -20.62 9.82 -4.10
N ASP A 209 -21.57 9.50 -3.22
CA ASP A 209 -22.41 10.51 -2.59
C ASP A 209 -21.63 11.24 -1.46
N LEU A 210 -21.17 12.46 -1.76
CA LEU A 210 -20.44 13.29 -0.81
C LEU A 210 -21.26 13.62 0.44
N LYS A 211 -22.60 13.71 0.35
CA LYS A 211 -23.44 13.96 1.53
C LYS A 211 -23.43 12.77 2.46
N LYS A 212 -23.52 11.54 1.90
CA LYS A 212 -23.39 10.30 2.67
C LYS A 212 -22.02 10.19 3.32
N LEU A 213 -20.96 10.58 2.61
CA LEU A 213 -19.59 10.62 3.14
C LEU A 213 -19.49 11.50 4.40
N LEU A 214 -20.05 12.71 4.35
CA LEU A 214 -20.04 13.66 5.47
C LEU A 214 -20.89 13.18 6.67
N SER A 215 -21.84 12.28 6.47
CA SER A 215 -22.68 11.74 7.54
C SER A 215 -21.95 10.75 8.48
N TYR A 216 -20.83 10.21 8.05
CA TYR A 216 -20.01 9.30 8.88
C TYR A 216 -19.17 10.09 9.89
N HIS A 217 -19.69 10.38 11.07
CA HIS A 217 -18.98 11.18 12.10
C HIS A 217 -17.62 10.59 12.51
N ARG A 218 -17.49 9.26 12.54
CA ARG A 218 -16.24 8.58 12.91
C ARG A 218 -15.18 8.61 11.81
N LEU A 219 -15.57 8.83 10.56
CA LEU A 219 -14.68 8.87 9.40
C LEU A 219 -13.49 9.81 9.59
N TRP A 220 -13.75 11.01 10.15
CA TRP A 220 -12.73 12.03 10.33
C TRP A 220 -11.70 11.65 11.39
N TRP A 221 -12.13 11.01 12.48
CA TRP A 221 -11.22 10.50 13.49
C TRP A 221 -10.38 9.33 12.98
N ILE A 222 -10.98 8.40 12.26
CA ILE A 222 -10.27 7.28 11.63
C ILE A 222 -9.27 7.81 10.60
N THR A 223 -9.66 8.80 9.81
CA THR A 223 -8.76 9.46 8.85
C THR A 223 -7.57 10.13 9.55
N LEU A 224 -7.82 10.88 10.62
CA LEU A 224 -6.76 11.54 11.39
C LEU A 224 -5.80 10.51 12.01
N LEU A 225 -6.33 9.49 12.65
CA LEU A 225 -5.52 8.40 13.21
C LEU A 225 -4.70 7.71 12.12
N ARG A 226 -5.31 7.41 10.96
CA ARG A 226 -4.64 6.74 9.84
C ARG A 226 -3.52 7.56 9.22
N LEU A 227 -3.74 8.85 8.98
CA LEU A 227 -2.81 9.71 8.23
C LEU A 227 -1.81 10.45 9.13
N VAL A 228 -2.07 10.53 10.42
CA VAL A 228 -1.19 11.21 11.38
C VAL A 228 -0.77 10.28 12.51
N GLY A 229 -1.70 9.69 13.24
CA GLY A 229 -1.41 8.85 14.40
C GLY A 229 -0.54 7.64 14.05
N ILE A 230 -0.94 6.87 13.04
CA ILE A 230 -0.21 5.68 12.58
C ILE A 230 1.20 6.04 12.03
N PRO A 231 1.36 7.04 11.14
CA PRO A 231 2.68 7.50 10.73
C PRO A 231 3.58 7.99 11.87
N LEU A 232 3.04 8.68 12.86
CA LEU A 232 3.81 9.11 14.03
C LEU A 232 4.37 7.91 14.83
N ILE A 233 3.58 6.85 15.01
CA ILE A 233 4.07 5.60 15.60
C ILE A 233 5.22 5.04 14.77
N GLY A 234 5.07 5.01 13.44
CA GLY A 234 6.11 4.59 12.50
C GLY A 234 7.38 5.44 12.62
N ILE A 235 7.25 6.77 12.69
CA ILE A 235 8.37 7.70 12.86
C ILE A 235 9.10 7.41 14.17
N VAL A 236 8.39 7.30 15.28
CA VAL A 236 9.00 7.02 16.59
C VAL A 236 9.74 5.69 16.56
N LEU A 237 9.12 4.65 16.02
CA LEU A 237 9.71 3.31 15.97
C LEU A 237 10.96 3.27 15.06
N LEU A 238 10.90 3.87 13.88
CA LEU A 238 11.95 3.75 12.86
C LEU A 238 13.10 4.76 13.06
N LYS A 239 12.77 6.00 13.45
CA LYS A 239 13.77 7.08 13.61
C LYS A 239 14.64 6.91 14.86
N TYR A 240 14.03 6.52 15.97
CA TYR A 240 14.73 6.42 17.26
C TYR A 240 15.26 5.01 17.55
N SER A 241 15.06 4.06 16.63
CA SER A 241 15.68 2.74 16.74
C SER A 241 17.11 2.75 16.17
N SER A 242 17.97 1.88 16.70
CA SER A 242 19.31 1.63 16.13
C SER A 242 19.29 0.80 14.83
N LEU A 243 18.09 0.45 14.32
CA LEU A 243 17.92 -0.44 13.16
C LEU A 243 18.58 0.12 11.89
N ALA A 244 18.59 1.44 11.73
CA ALA A 244 19.26 2.09 10.60
C ALA A 244 20.77 1.84 10.54
N ALA A 245 21.41 1.51 11.66
CA ALA A 245 22.85 1.25 11.72
C ALA A 245 23.22 -0.19 11.37
N LEU A 246 22.26 -1.09 11.19
CA LEU A 246 22.50 -2.52 10.95
C LEU A 246 23.03 -2.81 9.54
N VAL A 247 22.68 -1.97 8.56
CA VAL A 247 23.09 -2.14 7.16
C VAL A 247 23.48 -0.79 6.54
N PRO A 248 24.36 -0.78 5.52
CA PRO A 248 24.52 0.38 4.66
C PRO A 248 23.15 0.84 4.14
N GLU A 249 22.98 2.15 3.94
CA GLU A 249 21.70 2.72 3.46
C GLU A 249 20.46 2.41 4.34
N GLY A 250 20.63 1.90 5.56
CA GLY A 250 19.54 1.52 6.44
C GLY A 250 18.52 2.65 6.68
N ARG A 251 18.97 3.92 6.75
CA ARG A 251 18.08 5.09 6.87
C ARG A 251 17.13 5.20 5.67
N THR A 252 17.61 4.96 4.46
CA THR A 252 16.81 5.02 3.24
C THR A 252 15.86 3.84 3.16
N ILE A 253 16.29 2.64 3.58
CA ILE A 253 15.43 1.45 3.68
C ILE A 253 14.29 1.69 4.67
N LEU A 254 14.59 2.24 5.85
CA LEU A 254 13.56 2.60 6.83
C LEU A 254 12.62 3.71 6.32
N LEU A 255 13.12 4.64 5.51
CA LEU A 255 12.29 5.63 4.84
C LEU A 255 11.27 4.97 3.88
N VAL A 256 11.67 3.93 3.12
CA VAL A 256 10.75 3.18 2.26
C VAL A 256 9.62 2.52 3.10
N THR A 257 9.97 1.90 4.23
CA THR A 257 8.99 1.32 5.17
C THR A 257 8.05 2.40 5.74
N LEU A 258 8.60 3.57 6.09
CA LEU A 258 7.79 4.71 6.56
C LEU A 258 6.86 5.23 5.46
N LEU A 259 7.36 5.41 4.24
CA LEU A 259 6.54 5.82 3.10
C LEU A 259 5.37 4.86 2.90
N ALA A 260 5.60 3.55 3.02
CA ALA A 260 4.56 2.55 2.88
C ALA A 260 3.45 2.70 3.93
N ILE A 261 3.81 2.96 5.20
CA ILE A 261 2.81 3.15 6.27
C ILE A 261 2.10 4.51 6.19
N CYS A 262 2.72 5.53 5.60
CA CYS A 262 2.11 6.84 5.39
C CYS A 262 1.06 6.85 4.25
N THR A 263 0.94 5.76 3.47
CA THR A 263 -0.10 5.68 2.42
C THR A 263 -1.50 5.55 3.04
N PRO A 264 -2.56 5.86 2.27
CA PRO A 264 -3.96 5.76 2.72
C PRO A 264 -4.34 4.35 3.20
N SER A 265 -5.57 4.17 3.65
CA SER A 265 -6.14 2.85 3.93
C SER A 265 -6.14 1.97 2.66
N ALA A 266 -5.95 0.66 2.83
CA ALA A 266 -5.88 -0.29 1.72
C ALA A 266 -7.21 -0.40 0.96
N SER A 267 -7.18 -0.24 -0.37
CA SER A 267 -8.35 -0.46 -1.23
C SER A 267 -8.84 -1.91 -1.20
N THR A 268 -7.96 -2.86 -0.95
CA THR A 268 -8.30 -4.27 -0.80
C THR A 268 -9.30 -4.52 0.35
N LEU A 269 -9.29 -3.68 1.39
CA LEU A 269 -10.24 -3.78 2.50
C LEU A 269 -11.68 -3.50 2.06
N THR A 270 -11.88 -2.52 1.17
CA THR A 270 -13.21 -2.26 0.57
C THR A 270 -13.71 -3.48 -0.20
N GLN A 271 -12.85 -4.12 -0.99
CA GLN A 271 -13.19 -5.33 -1.73
C GLN A 271 -13.50 -6.50 -0.77
N MET A 272 -12.71 -6.67 0.27
CA MET A 272 -12.98 -7.68 1.30
C MET A 272 -14.30 -7.41 2.02
N ALA A 273 -14.58 -6.16 2.40
CA ALA A 273 -15.84 -5.78 3.02
C ALA A 273 -17.04 -6.13 2.14
N GLN A 274 -16.95 -5.89 0.82
CA GLN A 274 -17.98 -6.30 -0.15
C GLN A 274 -18.19 -7.81 -0.17
N VAL A 275 -17.10 -8.58 -0.33
CA VAL A 275 -17.17 -10.05 -0.45
C VAL A 275 -17.73 -10.70 0.82
N TYR A 276 -17.40 -10.14 1.97
CA TYR A 276 -17.81 -10.69 3.27
C TYR A 276 -19.04 -10.02 3.89
N GLY A 277 -19.78 -9.22 3.12
CA GLY A 277 -21.02 -8.60 3.55
C GLY A 277 -20.87 -7.63 4.73
N LYS A 278 -19.74 -6.92 4.80
CA LYS A 278 -19.48 -5.85 5.78
C LYS A 278 -19.77 -4.49 5.17
N ASP A 279 -19.67 -3.41 5.96
CA ASP A 279 -19.93 -2.05 5.47
C ASP A 279 -18.88 -1.60 4.45
N ALA A 280 -19.08 -2.02 3.19
CA ALA A 280 -18.19 -1.69 2.08
C ALA A 280 -18.26 -0.20 1.71
N ASP A 281 -19.41 0.44 1.91
CA ASP A 281 -19.60 1.87 1.67
C ASP A 281 -18.73 2.69 2.62
N TYR A 282 -18.73 2.31 3.91
CA TYR A 282 -17.88 2.96 4.91
C TYR A 282 -16.38 2.68 4.69
N ALA A 283 -16.01 1.43 4.37
CA ALA A 283 -14.63 1.09 4.00
C ALA A 283 -14.15 1.90 2.78
N SER A 284 -15.01 2.07 1.77
CA SER A 284 -14.74 2.90 0.59
C SER A 284 -14.58 4.38 0.97
N ALA A 285 -15.46 4.89 1.84
CA ALA A 285 -15.38 6.27 2.35
C ALA A 285 -14.04 6.52 3.04
N ILE A 286 -13.58 5.63 3.92
CA ILE A 286 -12.28 5.74 4.59
C ILE A 286 -11.14 5.73 3.55
N ASN A 287 -11.17 4.80 2.59
CA ASN A 287 -10.14 4.73 1.55
C ASN A 287 -10.06 6.02 0.73
N VAL A 288 -11.19 6.54 0.26
CA VAL A 288 -11.25 7.75 -0.55
C VAL A 288 -10.77 8.97 0.22
N VAL A 289 -11.29 9.21 1.43
CA VAL A 289 -10.93 10.39 2.21
C VAL A 289 -9.46 10.35 2.62
N THR A 290 -8.97 9.18 3.06
CA THR A 290 -7.55 9.03 3.38
C THR A 290 -6.67 9.23 2.14
N THR A 291 -7.10 8.79 0.95
CA THR A 291 -6.35 9.01 -0.29
C THR A 291 -6.32 10.49 -0.67
N LEU A 292 -7.44 11.20 -0.60
CA LEU A 292 -7.48 12.62 -0.91
C LEU A 292 -6.59 13.45 0.02
N LEU A 293 -6.60 13.15 1.31
CA LEU A 293 -5.84 13.91 2.31
C LEU A 293 -4.37 13.50 2.40
N CYS A 294 -3.98 12.33 1.89
CA CYS A 294 -2.58 11.90 1.92
C CYS A 294 -1.66 12.79 1.07
N ILE A 295 -2.20 13.55 0.10
CA ILE A 295 -1.43 14.52 -0.70
C ILE A 295 -0.70 15.54 0.19
N VAL A 296 -1.32 15.92 1.29
CA VAL A 296 -0.76 16.89 2.24
C VAL A 296 -0.04 16.17 3.38
N THR A 297 -0.67 15.13 3.94
CA THR A 297 -0.15 14.50 5.17
C THR A 297 1.12 13.69 4.92
N MET A 298 1.23 12.99 3.80
CA MET A 298 2.40 12.16 3.51
C MET A 298 3.70 12.99 3.38
N PRO A 299 3.75 14.10 2.60
CA PRO A 299 4.94 14.97 2.58
C PRO A 299 5.29 15.57 3.95
N LEU A 300 4.30 15.91 4.77
CA LEU A 300 4.51 16.42 6.12
C LEU A 300 5.13 15.37 7.05
N MET A 301 4.63 14.12 7.01
CA MET A 301 5.19 13.03 7.82
C MET A 301 6.63 12.69 7.40
N VAL A 302 6.91 12.70 6.10
CA VAL A 302 8.29 12.50 5.59
C VAL A 302 9.20 13.64 6.02
N ALA A 303 8.74 14.90 5.95
CA ALA A 303 9.52 16.03 6.44
C ALA A 303 9.84 15.90 7.92
N LEU A 304 8.86 15.51 8.75
CA LEU A 304 9.07 15.27 10.19
C LEU A 304 10.05 14.14 10.48
N TYR A 305 10.05 13.08 9.66
CA TYR A 305 11.04 12.01 9.79
C TYR A 305 12.46 12.47 9.47
N GLN A 306 12.60 13.37 8.49
CA GLN A 306 13.91 13.88 8.04
C GLN A 306 14.52 14.97 8.95
N MET A 307 13.69 15.65 9.77
CA MET A 307 14.15 16.56 10.82
C MET A 307 14.86 15.80 11.94
#